data_cc0f4624f29212c400dd59341d90233c
#
_entry.id   cc0f4624f29212c400dd59341d90233c
#
_cell.length_a   1.000
_cell.length_b   1.000
_cell.length_c   1.000
_cell.angle_alpha   90.00
_cell.angle_beta   90.00
_cell.angle_gamma   90.00
#
_symmetry.space_group_name_H-M   'P 1'
#
loop_
_entity.id
_entity.type
_entity.pdbx_description
1 polymer ?
#
loop_
_entity_poly.entity_id
_entity_poly.type
_entity_poly.pdbx_seq_one_letter_code
_entity_poly.pdbx_strand_id
1 'polypeptide(L)'
;EPGSTIKNVVKVPAGVPLPEAMMQFPQLRPPAVWFPYKRAGQSPTDIMLDTSDGKFGPFSGQFFVGEFTQAGVNRVFLEKVGGEYQGACFPFRSGFASAVLRLAQGADGSMFAGLTNRGWSSLGNASYGLQRLVWTGKTPFEIQEMRATTDGFELLFTLPVDPESAGDPASYAMHSHTYLYHSAYGSDEIQKQDLKIRSAT
;
A
#
# COMPACT_ATOMS: atom_id res chain seq x y z
N GLU A 1 24.07 2.14 11.59
CA GLU A 1 24.34 3.35 10.80
C GLU A 1 25.26 4.30 11.58
N PRO A 2 26.15 5.06 10.91
CA PRO A 2 26.96 6.09 11.57
C PRO A 2 26.04 7.11 12.25
N GLY A 3 26.25 7.34 13.56
CA GLY A 3 25.42 8.24 14.36
C GLY A 3 24.20 7.61 15.01
N SER A 4 23.94 6.31 14.83
CA SER A 4 22.89 5.61 15.56
C SER A 4 23.20 5.55 17.07
N THR A 5 22.23 5.96 17.88
CA THR A 5 22.29 5.86 19.34
C THR A 5 21.73 4.53 19.87
N ILE A 6 21.27 3.64 18.98
CA ILE A 6 20.74 2.34 19.35
C ILE A 6 21.87 1.45 19.86
N LYS A 7 21.88 1.18 21.15
CA LYS A 7 22.95 0.39 21.81
C LYS A 7 22.73 -1.11 21.76
N ASN A 8 21.49 -1.56 21.64
CA ASN A 8 21.13 -2.99 21.67
C ASN A 8 20.45 -3.37 20.34
N VAL A 9 21.25 -3.68 19.34
CA VAL A 9 20.74 -4.21 18.06
C VAL A 9 20.47 -5.70 18.23
N VAL A 10 19.21 -6.07 18.16
CA VAL A 10 18.81 -7.48 18.10
C VAL A 10 19.13 -8.03 16.71
N LYS A 11 19.92 -9.08 16.62
CA LYS A 11 20.18 -9.78 15.37
C LYS A 11 19.10 -10.84 15.16
N VAL A 12 18.19 -10.57 14.26
CA VAL A 12 17.17 -11.55 13.83
C VAL A 12 17.79 -12.44 12.74
N PRO A 13 17.71 -13.77 12.85
CA PRO A 13 18.21 -14.69 11.82
C PRO A 13 17.52 -14.42 10.47
N ALA A 14 18.31 -14.42 9.40
CA ALA A 14 17.77 -14.30 8.05
C ALA A 14 17.07 -15.60 7.58
N GLY A 15 16.05 -15.47 6.73
CA GLY A 15 15.35 -16.62 6.16
C GLY A 15 14.23 -17.19 7.06
N VAL A 16 13.93 -16.51 8.17
CA VAL A 16 12.82 -16.88 9.05
C VAL A 16 11.53 -16.19 8.56
N PRO A 17 10.38 -16.88 8.51
CA PRO A 17 9.09 -16.23 8.28
C PRO A 17 8.84 -15.10 9.30
N LEU A 18 8.33 -13.97 8.84
CA LEU A 18 8.19 -12.79 9.68
C LEU A 18 7.39 -13.02 10.98
N PRO A 19 6.25 -13.75 10.98
CA PRO A 19 5.51 -14.03 12.21
C PRO A 19 6.34 -14.80 13.24
N GLU A 20 7.16 -15.76 12.80
CA GLU A 20 8.05 -16.53 13.66
C GLU A 20 9.17 -15.65 14.23
N ALA A 21 9.74 -14.77 13.39
CA ALA A 21 10.72 -13.80 13.84
C ALA A 21 10.16 -12.86 14.90
N MET A 22 8.92 -12.38 14.73
CA MET A 22 8.24 -11.51 15.70
C MET A 22 7.94 -12.22 17.04
N MET A 23 7.58 -13.49 17.01
CA MET A 23 7.39 -14.29 18.24
C MET A 23 8.70 -14.46 19.03
N GLN A 24 9.81 -14.67 18.32
CA GLN A 24 11.14 -14.84 18.94
C GLN A 24 11.74 -13.50 19.39
N PHE A 25 11.41 -12.41 18.69
CA PHE A 25 11.96 -11.08 18.92
C PHE A 25 10.84 -10.04 19.03
N PRO A 26 10.20 -9.90 20.21
CA PRO A 26 9.07 -8.98 20.40
C PRO A 26 9.38 -7.50 20.12
N GLN A 27 10.65 -7.14 19.98
CA GLN A 27 11.09 -5.79 19.61
C GLN A 27 10.94 -5.52 18.09
N LEU A 28 10.80 -6.59 17.29
CA LEU A 28 10.60 -6.48 15.85
C LEU A 28 9.19 -5.95 15.59
N ARG A 29 9.11 -4.78 14.96
CA ARG A 29 7.84 -4.16 14.59
C ARG A 29 7.59 -4.38 13.10
N PRO A 30 6.43 -4.93 12.71
CA PRO A 30 6.06 -4.98 11.31
C PRO A 30 5.76 -3.57 10.78
N PRO A 31 5.87 -3.33 9.48
CA PRO A 31 5.30 -2.12 8.88
C PRO A 31 3.77 -2.14 9.02
N ALA A 32 3.16 -0.94 9.09
CA ALA A 32 1.70 -0.82 9.15
C ALA A 32 1.02 -1.41 7.89
N VAL A 33 1.68 -1.32 6.74
CA VAL A 33 1.19 -1.88 5.47
C VAL A 33 2.35 -2.49 4.70
N TRP A 34 2.14 -3.70 4.20
CA TRP A 34 3.02 -4.35 3.23
C TRP A 34 2.55 -4.05 1.81
N PHE A 35 3.50 -3.69 0.94
CA PHE A 35 3.26 -3.60 -0.49
C PHE A 35 3.68 -4.94 -1.12
N PRO A 36 2.74 -5.76 -1.64
CA PRO A 36 3.08 -7.02 -2.27
C PRO A 36 4.14 -6.85 -3.36
N TYR A 37 5.29 -7.54 -3.18
CA TYR A 37 6.47 -7.38 -4.01
C TYR A 37 6.15 -7.64 -5.48
N LYS A 38 6.63 -6.78 -6.37
CA LYS A 38 6.35 -6.77 -7.82
C LYS A 38 4.90 -6.53 -8.23
N ARG A 39 3.93 -6.55 -7.32
CA ARG A 39 2.51 -6.28 -7.61
C ARG A 39 2.08 -4.87 -7.25
N ALA A 40 2.37 -4.43 -6.03
CA ALA A 40 2.07 -3.09 -5.57
C ALA A 40 3.31 -2.30 -5.17
N GLY A 41 4.42 -2.97 -4.84
CA GLY A 41 5.65 -2.31 -4.48
C GLY A 41 6.88 -3.12 -4.87
N GLN A 42 7.87 -2.39 -5.40
CA GLN A 42 9.22 -2.90 -5.59
C GLN A 42 10.23 -1.87 -5.08
N SER A 43 10.00 -0.61 -5.39
CA SER A 43 10.79 0.53 -4.89
C SER A 43 9.86 1.67 -4.48
N PRO A 44 9.12 1.56 -3.36
CA PRO A 44 8.36 2.67 -2.82
C PRO A 44 9.28 3.87 -2.58
N THR A 45 8.82 5.08 -2.94
CA THR A 45 9.62 6.30 -2.91
C THR A 45 9.07 7.30 -1.91
N ASP A 46 8.20 8.17 -2.36
CA ASP A 46 7.66 9.27 -1.56
C ASP A 46 6.26 8.93 -1.03
N ILE A 47 5.88 9.57 0.05
CA ILE A 47 4.57 9.44 0.66
C ILE A 47 3.90 10.81 0.81
N MET A 48 2.67 10.93 0.37
CA MET A 48 1.87 12.14 0.44
C MET A 48 0.54 11.84 1.13
N LEU A 49 0.18 12.61 2.14
CA LEU A 49 -1.16 12.59 2.73
C LEU A 49 -2.08 13.48 1.91
N ASP A 50 -3.25 12.99 1.53
CA ASP A 50 -4.28 13.83 0.91
C ASP A 50 -4.96 14.70 1.97
N THR A 51 -4.68 16.00 1.93
CA THR A 51 -5.27 17.03 2.79
C THR A 51 -6.19 17.97 2.01
N SER A 52 -6.65 17.55 0.84
CA SER A 52 -7.42 18.40 -0.08
C SER A 52 -8.88 18.60 0.30
N ASP A 53 -9.38 17.94 1.36
CA ASP A 53 -10.80 17.95 1.76
C ASP A 53 -11.75 17.56 0.61
N GLY A 54 -11.36 16.49 -0.12
CA GLY A 54 -12.15 15.94 -1.21
C GLY A 54 -11.94 16.61 -2.58
N LYS A 55 -11.05 17.60 -2.72
CA LYS A 55 -10.74 18.21 -4.02
C LYS A 55 -9.98 17.28 -4.96
N PHE A 56 -9.32 16.26 -4.42
CA PHE A 56 -8.62 15.22 -5.21
C PHE A 56 -9.45 13.93 -5.37
N GLY A 57 -10.67 13.89 -4.83
CA GLY A 57 -11.57 12.76 -4.93
C GLY A 57 -12.00 12.20 -3.57
N PRO A 58 -12.51 10.96 -3.52
CA PRO A 58 -13.15 10.41 -2.32
C PRO A 58 -12.16 9.87 -1.26
N PHE A 59 -10.85 10.09 -1.42
CA PHE A 59 -9.82 9.45 -0.59
C PHE A 59 -9.12 10.41 0.39
N SER A 60 -9.76 11.53 0.70
CA SER A 60 -9.22 12.52 1.65
C SER A 60 -8.83 11.87 2.99
N GLY A 61 -7.67 12.25 3.53
CA GLY A 61 -7.12 11.66 4.74
C GLY A 61 -6.36 10.35 4.55
N GLN A 62 -6.29 9.83 3.32
CA GLN A 62 -5.48 8.65 2.99
C GLN A 62 -4.12 9.04 2.41
N PHE A 63 -3.19 8.09 2.41
CA PHE A 63 -1.86 8.32 1.87
C PHE A 63 -1.76 7.84 0.42
N PHE A 64 -0.93 8.55 -0.34
CA PHE A 64 -0.49 8.14 -1.66
C PHE A 64 1.01 7.88 -1.63
N VAL A 65 1.44 6.74 -2.17
CA VAL A 65 2.83 6.30 -2.15
C VAL A 65 3.31 6.10 -3.59
N GLY A 66 4.34 6.86 -3.95
CA GLY A 66 5.00 6.74 -5.25
C GLY A 66 5.75 5.41 -5.35
N GLU A 67 5.80 4.87 -6.54
CA GLU A 67 6.52 3.64 -6.85
C GLU A 67 7.42 3.84 -8.07
N PHE A 68 8.71 3.58 -7.86
CA PHE A 68 9.74 3.85 -8.86
C PHE A 68 9.70 2.84 -10.00
N THR A 69 9.86 1.57 -9.68
CA THR A 69 10.02 0.51 -10.69
C THR A 69 8.76 0.30 -11.52
N GLN A 70 7.59 0.32 -10.88
CA GLN A 70 6.30 0.13 -11.53
C GLN A 70 5.79 1.39 -12.23
N ALA A 71 6.46 2.54 -12.08
CA ALA A 71 6.02 3.83 -12.57
C ALA A 71 4.56 4.12 -12.20
N GLY A 72 4.26 4.07 -10.91
CA GLY A 72 2.91 4.13 -10.40
C GLY A 72 2.78 4.85 -9.06
N VAL A 73 1.55 4.93 -8.60
CA VAL A 73 1.16 5.42 -7.28
C VAL A 73 0.19 4.43 -6.67
N ASN A 74 0.42 4.05 -5.42
CA ASN A 74 -0.51 3.28 -4.62
C ASN A 74 -1.21 4.19 -3.61
N ARG A 75 -2.43 3.84 -3.24
CA ARG A 75 -3.19 4.46 -2.17
C ARG A 75 -3.12 3.59 -0.93
N VAL A 76 -3.06 4.20 0.25
CA VAL A 76 -2.96 3.50 1.53
C VAL A 76 -4.01 4.04 2.49
N PHE A 77 -4.84 3.15 2.99
CA PHE A 77 -5.71 3.34 4.12
C PHE A 77 -5.05 2.83 5.40
N LEU A 78 -5.11 3.60 6.48
CA LEU A 78 -4.62 3.18 7.79
C LEU A 78 -5.73 3.22 8.82
N GLU A 79 -5.70 2.26 9.74
CA GLU A 79 -6.50 2.24 10.95
C GLU A 79 -5.64 1.93 12.18
N LYS A 80 -6.16 2.20 13.36
CA LYS A 80 -5.48 1.90 14.62
C LYS A 80 -6.26 0.82 15.38
N VAL A 81 -5.60 -0.33 15.58
CA VAL A 81 -6.17 -1.48 16.29
C VAL A 81 -5.26 -1.86 17.44
N GLY A 82 -5.80 -1.94 18.67
CA GLY A 82 -5.01 -2.29 19.85
C GLY A 82 -3.83 -1.35 20.15
N GLY A 83 -3.86 -0.11 19.63
CA GLY A 83 -2.77 0.85 19.81
C GLY A 83 -1.72 0.86 18.70
N GLU A 84 -1.72 -0.12 17.80
CA GLU A 84 -0.80 -0.24 16.66
C GLU A 84 -1.51 0.15 15.35
N TYR A 85 -0.75 0.68 14.38
CA TYR A 85 -1.27 0.98 13.05
C TYR A 85 -1.20 -0.24 12.14
N GLN A 86 -2.27 -0.47 11.42
CA GLN A 86 -2.37 -1.42 10.31
C GLN A 86 -3.18 -0.80 9.18
N GLY A 87 -3.28 -1.47 8.03
CA GLY A 87 -4.08 -0.95 6.94
C GLY A 87 -3.97 -1.76 5.67
N ALA A 88 -4.46 -1.17 4.59
CA ALA A 88 -4.49 -1.77 3.27
C ALA A 88 -3.85 -0.85 2.22
N CYS A 89 -3.21 -1.46 1.22
CA CYS A 89 -2.75 -0.74 0.03
C CYS A 89 -3.60 -1.13 -1.18
N PHE A 90 -3.87 -0.14 -2.01
CA PHE A 90 -4.65 -0.28 -3.24
C PHE A 90 -3.84 0.29 -4.40
N PRO A 91 -3.76 -0.39 -5.56
CA PRO A 91 -3.26 0.26 -6.77
C PRO A 91 -4.11 1.49 -7.08
N PHE A 92 -3.47 2.62 -7.34
CA PHE A 92 -4.20 3.87 -7.62
C PHE A 92 -4.03 4.32 -9.06
N ARG A 93 -2.79 4.55 -9.49
CA ARG A 93 -2.50 4.93 -10.88
C ARG A 93 -1.18 4.30 -11.31
N SER A 94 -1.14 3.87 -12.57
CA SER A 94 0.04 3.33 -13.23
C SER A 94 0.23 4.02 -14.59
N GLY A 95 1.33 3.70 -15.27
CA GLY A 95 1.60 4.22 -16.61
C GLY A 95 2.13 5.64 -16.61
N PHE A 96 2.80 6.08 -15.57
CA PHE A 96 3.56 7.32 -15.59
C PHE A 96 4.68 7.24 -16.62
N ALA A 97 5.04 8.38 -17.19
CA ALA A 97 6.05 8.46 -18.24
C ALA A 97 7.45 7.97 -17.79
N SER A 98 7.73 8.04 -16.49
CA SER A 98 8.93 7.48 -15.85
C SER A 98 8.62 7.07 -14.40
N ALA A 99 9.64 6.61 -13.68
CA ALA A 99 9.52 6.28 -12.26
C ALA A 99 8.98 7.46 -11.46
N VAL A 100 8.03 7.22 -10.57
CA VAL A 100 7.54 8.22 -9.63
C VAL A 100 8.54 8.33 -8.48
N LEU A 101 9.15 9.50 -8.31
CA LEU A 101 10.15 9.75 -7.26
C LEU A 101 9.64 10.66 -6.16
N ARG A 102 8.84 11.67 -6.50
CA ARG A 102 8.29 12.65 -5.55
C ARG A 102 6.81 12.89 -5.83
N LEU A 103 6.06 13.09 -4.77
CA LEU A 103 4.66 13.48 -4.80
C LEU A 103 4.47 14.80 -4.05
N ALA A 104 3.62 15.67 -4.57
CA ALA A 104 3.23 16.90 -3.89
C ALA A 104 1.77 17.23 -4.17
N GLN A 105 1.06 17.74 -3.17
CA GLN A 105 -0.31 18.22 -3.34
C GLN A 105 -0.30 19.69 -3.75
N GLY A 106 -1.02 20.03 -4.80
CA GLY A 106 -1.26 21.39 -5.20
C GLY A 106 -2.33 22.08 -4.37
N ALA A 107 -2.33 23.40 -4.32
CA ALA A 107 -3.32 24.19 -3.60
C ALA A 107 -4.77 23.98 -4.09
N ASP A 108 -4.91 23.56 -5.34
CA ASP A 108 -6.20 23.19 -5.96
C ASP A 108 -6.63 21.76 -5.70
N GLY A 109 -5.88 21.02 -4.88
CA GLY A 109 -6.11 19.61 -4.56
C GLY A 109 -5.46 18.62 -5.52
N SER A 110 -4.94 19.05 -6.68
CA SER A 110 -4.28 18.13 -7.61
C SER A 110 -3.00 17.52 -7.04
N MET A 111 -2.60 16.36 -7.58
CA MET A 111 -1.33 15.71 -7.24
C MET A 111 -0.31 15.96 -8.33
N PHE A 112 0.89 16.39 -7.96
CA PHE A 112 2.04 16.46 -8.85
C PHE A 112 2.97 15.27 -8.57
N ALA A 113 3.41 14.60 -9.65
CA ALA A 113 4.38 13.51 -9.61
C ALA A 113 5.66 13.94 -10.34
N GLY A 114 6.74 14.07 -9.59
CA GLY A 114 8.09 14.27 -10.12
C GLY A 114 8.70 12.92 -10.51
N LEU A 115 9.16 12.83 -11.75
CA LEU A 115 9.55 11.58 -12.40
C LEU A 115 11.04 11.56 -12.76
N THR A 116 11.67 10.38 -12.66
CA THR A 116 13.04 10.14 -13.13
C THR A 116 13.31 8.65 -13.29
N ASN A 117 14.18 8.30 -14.24
CA ASN A 117 14.74 6.93 -14.35
C ASN A 117 16.20 6.87 -13.91
N ARG A 118 16.72 7.94 -13.28
CA ARG A 118 18.13 8.04 -12.93
C ARG A 118 18.51 7.03 -11.85
N GLY A 119 19.45 6.17 -12.19
CA GLY A 119 20.06 5.23 -11.26
C GLY A 119 19.32 3.90 -11.07
N TRP A 120 18.13 3.74 -11.61
CA TRP A 120 17.34 2.52 -11.49
C TRP A 120 16.41 2.32 -12.69
N SER A 121 16.07 1.07 -13.02
CA SER A 121 15.10 0.79 -14.08
C SER A 121 13.66 1.01 -13.64
N SER A 122 12.83 1.44 -14.58
CA SER A 122 11.40 1.66 -14.39
C SER A 122 10.62 1.15 -15.62
N LEU A 123 9.34 0.87 -15.45
CA LEU A 123 8.44 0.58 -16.57
C LEU A 123 8.17 1.80 -17.45
N GLY A 124 8.38 3.03 -16.93
CA GLY A 124 8.29 4.25 -17.73
C GLY A 124 9.56 4.48 -18.55
N ASN A 125 9.40 5.03 -19.78
CA ASN A 125 10.47 5.16 -20.77
C ASN A 125 11.15 6.54 -20.80
N ALA A 126 10.55 7.57 -20.19
CA ALA A 126 11.12 8.90 -20.16
C ALA A 126 12.25 8.99 -19.14
N SER A 127 13.24 9.85 -19.41
CA SER A 127 14.36 10.06 -18.49
C SER A 127 13.96 10.84 -17.24
N TYR A 128 13.02 11.75 -17.39
CA TYR A 128 12.47 12.60 -16.32
C TYR A 128 11.14 13.22 -16.75
N GLY A 129 10.44 13.84 -15.81
CA GLY A 129 9.20 14.56 -16.11
C GLY A 129 8.52 15.10 -14.87
N LEU A 130 7.49 15.87 -15.12
CA LEU A 130 6.52 16.29 -14.13
C LEU A 130 5.13 16.01 -14.69
N GLN A 131 4.36 15.21 -14.00
CA GLN A 131 2.97 14.95 -14.36
C GLN A 131 2.03 15.42 -13.26
N ARG A 132 0.87 15.91 -13.66
CA ARG A 132 -0.17 16.39 -12.77
C ARG A 132 -1.41 15.52 -12.93
N LEU A 133 -1.91 15.01 -11.82
CA LEU A 133 -3.17 14.30 -11.74
C LEU A 133 -4.23 15.23 -11.19
N VAL A 134 -5.35 15.31 -11.89
CA VAL A 134 -6.50 16.14 -11.50
C VAL A 134 -7.71 15.23 -11.40
N TRP A 135 -8.49 15.38 -10.33
CA TRP A 135 -9.76 14.69 -10.22
C TRP A 135 -10.76 15.23 -11.25
N THR A 136 -11.39 14.31 -11.97
CA THR A 136 -12.36 14.66 -13.03
C THR A 136 -13.74 15.02 -12.51
N GLY A 137 -13.96 14.95 -11.19
CA GLY A 137 -15.26 15.11 -10.57
C GLY A 137 -16.13 13.84 -10.60
N LYS A 138 -15.63 12.77 -11.25
CA LYS A 138 -16.34 11.48 -11.31
C LYS A 138 -15.74 10.52 -10.29
N THR A 139 -16.55 10.10 -9.32
CA THR A 139 -16.15 9.11 -8.31
C THR A 139 -16.02 7.73 -8.97
N PRO A 140 -14.84 7.07 -8.88
CA PRO A 140 -14.71 5.69 -9.35
C PRO A 140 -15.39 4.73 -8.36
N PHE A 141 -15.82 3.56 -8.83
CA PHE A 141 -16.28 2.49 -7.95
C PHE A 141 -15.07 1.68 -7.48
N GLU A 142 -14.71 1.86 -6.21
CA GLU A 142 -13.54 1.20 -5.59
C GLU A 142 -13.80 0.91 -4.11
N ILE A 143 -13.01 0.02 -3.52
CA ILE A 143 -12.94 -0.11 -2.06
C ILE A 143 -12.25 1.16 -1.51
N GLN A 144 -12.97 1.94 -0.72
CA GLN A 144 -12.43 3.15 -0.09
C GLN A 144 -11.61 2.82 1.16
N GLU A 145 -12.14 1.93 2.01
CA GLU A 145 -11.52 1.49 3.26
C GLU A 145 -11.67 -0.02 3.42
N MET A 146 -10.71 -0.64 4.07
CA MET A 146 -10.76 -2.04 4.47
C MET A 146 -10.33 -2.13 5.93
N ARG A 147 -11.28 -2.36 6.81
CA ARG A 147 -11.09 -2.44 8.26
C ARG A 147 -11.08 -3.88 8.72
N ALA A 148 -10.14 -4.21 9.60
CA ALA A 148 -10.14 -5.53 10.23
C ALA A 148 -11.21 -5.60 11.32
N THR A 149 -11.95 -6.71 11.34
CA THR A 149 -12.86 -7.09 12.41
C THR A 149 -12.36 -8.33 13.14
N THR A 150 -13.04 -8.77 14.18
CA THR A 150 -12.62 -9.95 14.97
C THR A 150 -12.53 -11.22 14.12
N ASP A 151 -13.35 -11.34 13.09
CA ASP A 151 -13.56 -12.56 12.29
C ASP A 151 -13.53 -12.31 10.78
N GLY A 152 -13.11 -11.14 10.34
CA GLY A 152 -13.05 -10.79 8.91
C GLY A 152 -12.67 -9.36 8.64
N PHE A 153 -13.35 -8.77 7.67
CA PHE A 153 -13.11 -7.41 7.23
C PHE A 153 -14.41 -6.69 6.92
N GLU A 154 -14.46 -5.40 7.23
CA GLU A 154 -15.47 -4.48 6.75
C GLU A 154 -14.91 -3.69 5.55
N LEU A 155 -15.64 -3.69 4.44
CA LEU A 155 -15.27 -2.96 3.23
C LEU A 155 -16.21 -1.78 3.03
N LEU A 156 -15.68 -0.57 3.03
CA LEU A 156 -16.41 0.62 2.63
C LEU A 156 -16.09 0.90 1.16
N PHE A 157 -17.13 1.03 0.35
CA PHE A 157 -16.99 1.37 -1.06
C PHE A 157 -17.25 2.86 -1.31
N THR A 158 -16.68 3.39 -2.37
CA THR A 158 -16.84 4.79 -2.78
C THR A 158 -18.23 5.13 -3.32
N LEU A 159 -18.96 4.13 -3.77
CA LEU A 159 -20.34 4.21 -4.32
C LEU A 159 -21.19 3.07 -3.74
N PRO A 160 -22.52 3.19 -3.77
CA PRO A 160 -23.41 2.12 -3.32
C PRO A 160 -23.13 0.82 -4.08
N VAL A 161 -23.19 -0.29 -3.34
CA VAL A 161 -23.05 -1.66 -3.87
C VAL A 161 -24.43 -2.24 -4.15
N ASP A 162 -24.49 -3.19 -5.07
CA ASP A 162 -25.66 -4.03 -5.23
C ASP A 162 -25.74 -5.04 -4.08
N PRO A 163 -26.81 -5.04 -3.26
CA PRO A 163 -26.88 -5.87 -2.05
C PRO A 163 -26.84 -7.38 -2.34
N GLU A 164 -27.34 -7.82 -3.48
CA GLU A 164 -27.36 -9.24 -3.84
C GLU A 164 -25.94 -9.74 -4.09
N SER A 165 -25.21 -9.08 -4.96
CA SER A 165 -23.81 -9.45 -5.26
C SER A 165 -22.86 -9.17 -4.08
N ALA A 166 -23.08 -8.11 -3.31
CA ALA A 166 -22.27 -7.81 -2.13
C ALA A 166 -22.48 -8.80 -1.00
N GLY A 167 -23.69 -9.38 -0.87
CA GLY A 167 -24.01 -10.42 0.11
C GLY A 167 -23.61 -11.84 -0.32
N ASP A 168 -23.15 -12.03 -1.56
CA ASP A 168 -22.72 -13.33 -2.05
C ASP A 168 -21.23 -13.57 -1.74
N PRO A 169 -20.86 -14.56 -0.89
CA PRO A 169 -19.48 -14.94 -0.65
C PRO A 169 -18.68 -15.28 -1.91
N ALA A 170 -19.33 -15.72 -3.00
CA ALA A 170 -18.68 -16.02 -4.26
C ALA A 170 -18.17 -14.78 -5.00
N SER A 171 -18.64 -13.59 -4.63
CA SER A 171 -18.13 -12.32 -5.15
C SER A 171 -16.74 -11.95 -4.63
N TYR A 172 -16.22 -12.68 -3.66
CA TYR A 172 -14.95 -12.37 -3.00
C TYR A 172 -13.96 -13.52 -3.13
N ALA A 173 -12.70 -13.18 -3.34
CA ALA A 173 -11.58 -14.10 -3.25
C ALA A 173 -10.55 -13.56 -2.25
N MET A 174 -10.07 -14.41 -1.36
CA MET A 174 -9.10 -14.03 -0.34
C MET A 174 -8.02 -15.09 -0.20
N HIS A 175 -6.79 -14.66 -0.06
CA HIS A 175 -5.68 -15.50 0.34
C HIS A 175 -4.84 -14.80 1.40
N SER A 176 -4.23 -15.57 2.27
CA SER A 176 -3.21 -15.10 3.20
C SER A 176 -1.82 -15.48 2.71
N HIS A 177 -0.83 -14.72 3.11
CA HIS A 177 0.58 -14.99 2.88
C HIS A 177 1.43 -14.26 3.91
N THR A 178 2.70 -14.57 3.95
CA THR A 178 3.69 -13.84 4.75
C THR A 178 4.97 -13.64 3.95
N TYR A 179 5.97 -13.06 4.60
CA TYR A 179 7.25 -12.71 4.01
C TYR A 179 8.40 -13.29 4.82
N LEU A 180 9.53 -13.52 4.17
CA LEU A 180 10.78 -13.86 4.85
C LEU A 180 11.43 -12.59 5.41
N TYR A 181 11.94 -12.68 6.64
CA TYR A 181 12.85 -11.69 7.18
C TYR A 181 14.26 -11.99 6.64
N HIS A 182 14.81 -11.14 5.79
CA HIS A 182 16.15 -11.26 5.24
C HIS A 182 16.66 -9.92 4.71
N SER A 183 17.96 -9.86 4.41
CA SER A 183 18.62 -8.66 3.90
C SER A 183 18.54 -8.49 2.37
N ALA A 184 18.06 -9.50 1.65
CA ALA A 184 17.87 -9.40 0.21
C ALA A 184 16.75 -8.41 -0.13
N TYR A 185 16.83 -7.80 -1.31
CA TYR A 185 15.85 -6.83 -1.77
C TYR A 185 14.53 -7.50 -2.12
N GLY A 186 13.48 -7.11 -1.40
CA GLY A 186 12.15 -7.66 -1.54
C GLY A 186 12.01 -9.08 -0.95
N SER A 187 10.80 -9.53 -0.79
CA SER A 187 10.46 -10.90 -0.44
C SER A 187 9.24 -11.35 -1.22
N ASP A 188 9.35 -12.49 -1.87
CA ASP A 188 8.18 -13.13 -2.47
C ASP A 188 7.19 -13.53 -1.36
N GLU A 189 5.91 -13.58 -1.71
CA GLU A 189 4.86 -14.06 -0.83
C GLU A 189 5.05 -15.55 -0.57
N ILE A 190 5.18 -15.95 0.68
CA ILE A 190 5.34 -17.35 1.11
C ILE A 190 4.18 -17.80 1.98
N GLN A 191 4.06 -19.12 2.22
CA GLN A 191 2.99 -19.72 3.02
C GLN A 191 1.59 -19.28 2.56
N LYS A 192 1.38 -19.23 1.25
CA LYS A 192 0.10 -18.84 0.66
C LYS A 192 -0.98 -19.86 0.99
N GLN A 193 -2.14 -19.36 1.40
CA GLN A 193 -3.32 -20.16 1.69
C GLN A 193 -4.55 -19.45 1.14
N ASP A 194 -5.37 -20.17 0.38
CA ASP A 194 -6.68 -19.68 -0.01
C ASP A 194 -7.63 -19.76 1.19
N LEU A 195 -8.28 -18.64 1.48
CA LEU A 195 -9.19 -18.51 2.61
C LEU A 195 -10.62 -18.63 2.11
N LYS A 196 -11.39 -19.48 2.79
CA LYS A 196 -12.82 -19.63 2.50
C LYS A 196 -13.61 -18.50 3.14
N ILE A 197 -14.28 -17.70 2.32
CA ILE A 197 -15.27 -16.73 2.80
C ILE A 197 -16.48 -17.49 3.31
N ARG A 198 -16.89 -17.28 4.56
CA ARG A 198 -18.01 -17.99 5.20
C ARG A 198 -19.34 -17.27 4.95
N SER A 199 -19.31 -15.95 5.03
CA SER A 199 -20.49 -15.09 4.83
C SER A 199 -20.04 -13.71 4.37
N ALA A 200 -20.90 -13.02 3.67
CA ALA A 200 -20.84 -11.59 3.40
C ALA A 200 -22.20 -10.99 3.80
N THR A 201 -22.22 -9.81 4.43
CA THR A 201 -23.43 -9.14 4.94
C THR A 201 -23.37 -7.64 4.72
#